data_ca91bbd32c40603a557f1f843657ad07
#
_entry.id   ca91bbd32c40603a557f1f843657ad07
#
_cell.length_a   1.000
_cell.length_b   1.000
_cell.length_c   1.000
_cell.angle_alpha   90.00
_cell.angle_beta   90.00
_cell.angle_gamma   90.00
#
_symmetry.space_group_name_H-M   'P 1'
#
loop_
_entity.id
_entity.type
_entity.pdbx_description
1 polymer ?
#
loop_
_entity_poly.entity_id
_entity_poly.type
_entity_poly.pdbx_seq_one_letter_code
_entity_poly.pdbx_strand_id
1 'polypeptide(L)'
;MSAIRLLALILLCTILLGACGRSDLIRVRLLSPIGETKKDHAIYSDLTLVSTSKTTSADPKTSGGSLYFLFKSIGLGLTTLTTQIEKEARTTAGDVLILKEKTTLVTNFTDLAFGIGENYSFMWGAGVLAGGSKLDTSLNYGYNGEPDETLKHKDLSGHSLFLVLGHHGYGFETLLGFRTNYIKAEIEDSGSSAKTLKTAASLNYESTGIRITTNQLQLGIGFTF
;
A
#
# COMPACT_ATOMS: atom_id res chain seq x y z
N MET A 1 23.94 10.16 12.42
CA MET A 1 23.70 8.83 13.03
C MET A 1 23.28 7.89 11.92
N SER A 2 23.86 6.70 11.80
CA SER A 2 23.46 5.75 10.77
C SER A 2 22.05 5.21 11.10
N ALA A 3 21.23 4.96 10.07
CA ALA A 3 19.89 4.41 10.24
C ALA A 3 19.84 3.14 11.12
N ILE A 4 20.90 2.33 11.07
CA ILE A 4 21.08 1.13 11.90
C ILE A 4 21.17 1.47 13.40
N ARG A 5 21.84 2.54 13.78
CA ARG A 5 21.94 2.96 15.19
C ARG A 5 20.60 3.49 15.72
N LEU A 6 19.86 4.19 14.89
CA LEU A 6 18.52 4.67 15.24
C LEU A 6 17.55 3.49 15.41
N LEU A 7 17.60 2.50 14.50
CA LEU A 7 16.79 1.29 14.58
C LEU A 7 17.12 0.47 15.83
N ALA A 8 18.42 0.29 16.14
CA ALA A 8 18.88 -0.40 17.34
C ALA A 8 18.44 0.32 18.63
N LEU A 9 18.48 1.65 18.64
CA LEU A 9 18.02 2.46 19.79
C LEU A 9 16.51 2.33 19.99
N ILE A 10 15.72 2.38 18.92
CA ILE A 10 14.28 2.16 18.96
C ILE A 10 13.96 0.75 19.47
N LEU A 11 14.66 -0.27 18.96
CA LEU A 11 14.49 -1.66 19.39
C LEU A 11 14.84 -1.84 20.87
N LEU A 12 15.93 -1.22 21.34
CA LEU A 12 16.34 -1.28 22.75
C LEU A 12 15.34 -0.56 23.65
N CYS A 13 14.86 0.61 23.26
CA CYS A 13 13.83 1.34 24.01
C CYS A 13 12.52 0.56 24.07
N THR A 14 12.12 -0.13 23.00
CA THR A 14 10.90 -0.95 23.00
C THR A 14 11.00 -2.15 23.92
N ILE A 15 12.16 -2.82 23.96
CA ILE A 15 12.43 -3.94 24.88
C ILE A 15 12.38 -3.47 26.33
N LEU A 16 12.98 -2.32 26.65
CA LEU A 16 13.01 -1.76 27.99
C LEU A 16 11.64 -1.27 28.46
N LEU A 17 10.86 -0.64 27.58
CA LEU A 17 9.50 -0.18 27.89
C LEU A 17 8.48 -1.33 27.98
N GLY A 18 8.69 -2.41 27.23
CA GLY A 18 7.86 -3.61 27.26
C GLY A 18 7.92 -4.39 28.58
N ALA A 19 8.94 -4.16 29.41
CA ALA A 19 9.09 -4.83 30.69
C ALA A 19 8.09 -4.34 31.76
N CYS A 20 7.36 -3.24 31.53
CA CYS A 20 6.38 -2.69 32.47
C CYS A 20 4.92 -3.11 32.21
N GLY A 21 4.66 -3.96 31.21
CA GLY A 21 3.30 -4.42 30.89
C GLY A 21 2.91 -5.69 31.67
N ARG A 22 1.61 -5.88 31.88
CA ARG A 22 1.01 -7.07 32.50
C ARG A 22 1.48 -8.34 31.78
N SER A 23 2.08 -9.25 32.53
CA SER A 23 3.00 -10.27 31.98
C SER A 23 2.36 -11.38 31.10
N ASP A 24 1.02 -11.51 31.08
CA ASP A 24 0.34 -12.68 30.51
C ASP A 24 -0.71 -12.34 29.44
N LEU A 25 -0.62 -11.17 28.84
CA LEU A 25 -1.64 -10.69 27.93
C LEU A 25 -1.37 -11.13 26.49
N ILE A 26 -2.27 -11.92 25.93
CA ILE A 26 -2.34 -12.18 24.49
C ILE A 26 -3.35 -11.22 23.89
N ARG A 27 -2.98 -10.54 22.82
CA ARG A 27 -3.87 -9.64 22.08
C ARG A 27 -3.99 -10.07 20.63
N VAL A 28 -5.22 -10.16 20.17
CA VAL A 28 -5.54 -10.40 18.76
C VAL A 28 -6.21 -9.16 18.22
N ARG A 29 -5.67 -8.57 17.15
CA ARG A 29 -6.14 -7.31 16.57
C ARG A 29 -6.45 -7.46 15.10
N LEU A 30 -7.62 -6.98 14.70
CA LEU A 30 -8.10 -6.95 13.32
C LEU A 30 -8.28 -5.50 12.91
N LEU A 31 -7.69 -5.09 11.80
CA LEU A 31 -7.84 -3.75 11.24
C LEU A 31 -8.25 -3.85 9.76
N SER A 32 -9.09 -2.91 9.34
CA SER A 32 -9.51 -2.76 7.95
C SER A 32 -9.31 -1.32 7.49
N PRO A 33 -8.85 -1.08 6.25
CA PRO A 33 -8.75 0.27 5.71
C PRO A 33 -10.14 0.88 5.55
N ILE A 34 -10.28 2.17 5.93
CA ILE A 34 -11.52 2.95 5.78
C ILE A 34 -11.36 4.14 4.86
N GLY A 35 -10.13 4.47 4.49
CA GLY A 35 -9.82 5.57 3.61
C GLY A 35 -8.35 5.56 3.23
N GLU A 36 -8.07 6.15 2.09
CA GLU A 36 -6.73 6.35 1.59
C GLU A 36 -6.51 7.84 1.35
N THR A 37 -5.39 8.37 1.81
CA THR A 37 -5.03 9.75 1.53
C THR A 37 -4.43 9.83 0.14
N LYS A 38 -4.90 10.79 -0.66
CA LYS A 38 -4.29 11.09 -1.96
C LYS A 38 -2.80 11.34 -1.79
N LYS A 39 -2.00 10.52 -2.43
CA LYS A 39 -0.62 10.88 -2.74
C LYS A 39 -0.34 10.47 -4.18
N ASP A 40 0.51 11.25 -4.84
CA ASP A 40 0.87 11.08 -6.24
C ASP A 40 1.26 9.63 -6.55
N HIS A 41 0.30 8.89 -7.03
CA HIS A 41 0.52 7.57 -7.55
C HIS A 41 0.97 7.73 -8.99
N ALA A 42 2.22 8.09 -9.16
CA ALA A 42 2.83 8.21 -10.47
C ALA A 42 3.15 6.83 -11.02
N ILE A 43 2.13 6.08 -11.44
CA ILE A 43 2.40 4.84 -12.17
C ILE A 43 2.76 5.19 -13.61
N TYR A 44 2.05 6.11 -14.22
CA TYR A 44 2.31 6.63 -15.57
C TYR A 44 1.97 8.12 -15.64
N SER A 45 2.41 8.93 -14.65
CA SER A 45 2.06 10.36 -14.57
C SER A 45 2.57 11.20 -15.75
N ASP A 46 3.52 10.69 -16.51
CA ASP A 46 4.10 11.35 -17.66
C ASP A 46 3.48 10.93 -19.01
N LEU A 47 2.33 10.24 -19.00
CA LEU A 47 1.49 10.21 -20.17
C LEU A 47 0.90 11.61 -20.41
N THR A 48 1.75 12.58 -20.69
CA THR A 48 1.40 13.81 -21.39
C THR A 48 1.10 13.41 -22.84
N LEU A 49 0.03 12.64 -23.00
CA LEU A 49 -0.56 12.36 -24.28
C LEU A 49 -1.08 13.69 -24.84
N VAL A 50 -0.22 14.37 -25.57
CA VAL A 50 -0.56 15.55 -26.37
C VAL A 50 -1.07 16.74 -25.51
N SER A 51 -0.62 17.93 -25.81
CA SER A 51 -0.99 19.20 -25.16
C SER A 51 -2.48 19.57 -25.13
N THR A 52 -3.36 18.63 -25.53
CA THR A 52 -4.81 18.78 -25.67
C THR A 52 -5.61 17.76 -24.86
N SER A 53 -5.01 17.08 -23.89
CA SER A 53 -5.71 16.11 -23.05
C SER A 53 -5.89 16.59 -21.61
N LYS A 54 -7.05 16.28 -21.03
CA LYS A 54 -7.36 16.48 -19.62
C LYS A 54 -7.29 15.11 -18.91
N THR A 55 -6.43 14.99 -17.92
CA THR A 55 -6.32 13.79 -17.10
C THR A 55 -7.15 13.92 -15.83
N THR A 56 -8.00 12.95 -15.57
CA THR A 56 -8.77 12.83 -14.33
C THR A 56 -8.33 11.57 -13.60
N SER A 57 -8.09 11.66 -12.30
CA SER A 57 -7.77 10.53 -11.44
C SER A 57 -8.90 10.33 -10.45
N ALA A 58 -9.44 9.12 -10.35
CA ALA A 58 -10.36 8.76 -9.29
C ALA A 58 -9.60 8.56 -7.97
N ASP A 59 -10.30 8.71 -6.85
CA ASP A 59 -9.72 8.40 -5.54
C ASP A 59 -9.40 6.90 -5.47
N PRO A 60 -8.21 6.53 -4.99
CA PRO A 60 -7.86 5.14 -4.80
C PRO A 60 -8.84 4.43 -3.87
N LYS A 61 -9.16 3.18 -4.18
CA LYS A 61 -10.01 2.33 -3.35
C LYS A 61 -9.18 1.19 -2.79
N THR A 62 -9.07 1.14 -1.48
CA THR A 62 -8.37 0.04 -0.79
C THR A 62 -9.36 -0.79 0.01
N SER A 63 -9.24 -2.10 -0.12
CA SER A 63 -9.97 -3.11 0.65
C SER A 63 -9.01 -4.15 1.21
N GLY A 64 -9.47 -4.94 2.18
CA GLY A 64 -8.66 -5.96 2.81
C GLY A 64 -8.53 -5.75 4.32
N GLY A 65 -7.45 -6.23 4.90
CA GLY A 65 -7.26 -6.11 6.34
C GLY A 65 -5.91 -6.61 6.84
N SER A 66 -5.70 -6.37 8.12
CA SER A 66 -4.52 -6.78 8.87
C SER A 66 -4.95 -7.57 10.10
N LEU A 67 -4.26 -8.66 10.38
CA LEU A 67 -4.43 -9.49 11.57
C LEU A 67 -3.11 -9.51 12.32
N TYR A 68 -3.15 -9.18 13.62
CA TYR A 68 -1.98 -9.17 14.50
C TYR A 68 -2.22 -10.05 15.71
N PHE A 69 -1.19 -10.81 16.06
CA PHE A 69 -1.09 -11.56 17.30
C PHE A 69 0.06 -10.99 18.12
N LEU A 70 -0.24 -10.42 19.27
CA LEU A 70 0.75 -9.90 20.19
C LEU A 70 0.80 -10.75 21.44
N PHE A 71 1.98 -11.13 21.83
CA PHE A 71 2.27 -11.72 23.12
C PHE A 71 3.08 -10.72 23.95
N LYS A 72 2.51 -10.24 25.05
CA LYS A 72 3.06 -9.12 25.81
C LYS A 72 3.18 -7.88 24.90
N SER A 73 4.41 -7.49 24.60
CA SER A 73 4.73 -6.28 23.83
C SER A 73 5.21 -6.56 22.41
N ILE A 74 5.33 -7.82 22.00
CA ILE A 74 5.85 -8.19 20.68
C ILE A 74 4.83 -9.07 19.97
N GLY A 75 4.66 -8.85 18.68
CA GLY A 75 3.72 -9.61 17.88
C GLY A 75 4.11 -9.73 16.42
N LEU A 76 3.40 -10.62 15.77
CA LEU A 76 3.47 -10.83 14.33
C LEU A 76 2.13 -10.50 13.71
N GLY A 77 2.15 -10.00 12.49
CA GLY A 77 0.96 -9.68 11.73
C GLY A 77 1.03 -10.17 10.30
N LEU A 78 -0.15 -10.38 9.75
CA LEU A 78 -0.37 -10.64 8.33
C LEU A 78 -1.33 -9.58 7.81
N THR A 79 -0.95 -8.92 6.73
CA THR A 79 -1.76 -7.90 6.08
C THR A 79 -1.95 -8.24 4.62
N THR A 80 -3.21 -8.25 4.17
CA THR A 80 -3.56 -8.39 2.76
C THR A 80 -4.42 -7.21 2.36
N LEU A 81 -3.97 -6.46 1.35
CA LEU A 81 -4.65 -5.27 0.85
C LEU A 81 -4.76 -5.33 -0.67
N THR A 82 -5.89 -4.89 -1.19
CA THR A 82 -6.11 -4.69 -2.61
C THR A 82 -6.42 -3.22 -2.84
N THR A 83 -5.55 -2.52 -3.55
CA THR A 83 -5.72 -1.11 -3.92
C THR A 83 -6.00 -1.01 -5.41
N GLN A 84 -7.08 -0.33 -5.77
CA GLN A 84 -7.45 -0.03 -7.15
C GLN A 84 -7.28 1.47 -7.40
N ILE A 85 -6.59 1.80 -8.50
CA ILE A 85 -6.33 3.17 -8.93
C ILE A 85 -6.82 3.28 -10.37
N GLU A 86 -7.66 4.27 -10.66
CA GLU A 86 -8.19 4.53 -11.99
C GLU A 86 -7.79 5.93 -12.45
N LYS A 87 -7.31 6.04 -13.69
CA LYS A 87 -7.01 7.30 -14.36
C LYS A 87 -7.65 7.30 -15.73
N GLU A 88 -8.16 8.45 -16.14
CA GLU A 88 -8.72 8.65 -17.47
C GLU A 88 -8.10 9.86 -18.13
N ALA A 89 -7.70 9.72 -19.37
CA ALA A 89 -7.29 10.83 -20.24
C ALA A 89 -8.38 11.05 -21.30
N ARG A 90 -8.85 12.29 -21.43
CA ARG A 90 -9.90 12.70 -22.37
C ARG A 90 -9.45 13.91 -23.19
N THR A 91 -9.96 14.04 -24.41
CA THR A 91 -9.68 15.22 -25.25
C THR A 91 -10.32 16.48 -24.62
N THR A 92 -9.61 17.60 -24.69
CA THR A 92 -10.13 18.89 -24.20
C THR A 92 -11.28 19.41 -25.07
N ALA A 93 -11.29 19.07 -26.36
CA ALA A 93 -12.22 19.60 -27.39
C ALA A 93 -13.40 18.65 -27.68
N GLY A 94 -13.91 17.89 -26.73
CA GLY A 94 -15.05 17.02 -26.99
C GLY A 94 -15.27 15.97 -25.93
N ASP A 95 -14.48 15.98 -24.87
CA ASP A 95 -14.54 15.05 -23.74
C ASP A 95 -14.51 13.55 -24.15
N VAL A 96 -13.85 13.27 -25.29
CA VAL A 96 -13.73 11.91 -25.81
C VAL A 96 -12.65 11.16 -25.02
N LEU A 97 -12.97 9.95 -24.55
CA LEU A 97 -12.01 9.08 -23.85
C LEU A 97 -10.88 8.69 -24.81
N ILE A 98 -9.64 8.97 -24.40
CA ILE A 98 -8.43 8.59 -25.14
C ILE A 98 -7.86 7.29 -24.53
N LEU A 99 -7.73 7.27 -23.21
CA LEU A 99 -7.14 6.18 -22.46
C LEU A 99 -7.77 6.09 -21.07
N LYS A 100 -8.13 4.87 -20.68
CA LYS A 100 -8.48 4.54 -19.30
C LYS A 100 -7.47 3.53 -18.76
N GLU A 101 -6.77 3.92 -17.71
CA GLU A 101 -5.83 3.08 -16.98
C GLU A 101 -6.49 2.62 -15.69
N LYS A 102 -6.49 1.32 -15.44
CA LYS A 102 -6.92 0.72 -14.18
C LYS A 102 -5.80 -0.13 -13.62
N THR A 103 -5.21 0.30 -12.52
CA THR A 103 -4.17 -0.43 -11.82
C THR A 103 -4.74 -1.13 -10.59
N THR A 104 -4.47 -2.41 -10.46
CA THR A 104 -4.83 -3.24 -9.31
C THR A 104 -3.55 -3.72 -8.64
N LEU A 105 -3.36 -3.29 -7.40
CA LEU A 105 -2.23 -3.66 -6.57
C LEU A 105 -2.72 -4.56 -5.43
N VAL A 106 -2.33 -5.81 -5.44
CA VAL A 106 -2.54 -6.76 -4.33
C VAL A 106 -1.24 -6.87 -3.56
N THR A 107 -1.26 -6.53 -2.27
CA THR A 107 -0.10 -6.58 -1.40
C THR A 107 -0.34 -7.50 -0.21
N ASN A 108 0.61 -8.38 0.03
CA ASN A 108 0.67 -9.21 1.22
C ASN A 108 1.90 -8.80 2.02
N PHE A 109 1.73 -8.47 3.28
CA PHE A 109 2.84 -8.12 4.18
C PHE A 109 2.91 -9.08 5.34
N THR A 110 4.13 -9.43 5.71
CA THR A 110 4.41 -10.01 7.03
C THR A 110 4.96 -8.89 7.91
N ASP A 111 4.30 -8.66 9.01
CA ASP A 111 4.53 -7.53 9.90
C ASP A 111 5.16 -7.98 11.21
N LEU A 112 6.12 -7.20 11.70
CA LEU A 112 6.60 -7.26 13.07
C LEU A 112 6.00 -6.08 13.83
N ALA A 113 5.31 -6.36 14.93
CA ALA A 113 4.60 -5.38 15.73
C ALA A 113 5.15 -5.28 17.15
N PHE A 114 5.13 -4.08 17.68
CA PHE A 114 5.46 -3.77 19.07
C PHE A 114 4.28 -3.02 19.68
N GLY A 115 3.85 -3.43 20.87
CA GLY A 115 2.71 -2.83 21.55
C GLY A 115 2.99 -2.53 23.02
N ILE A 116 2.47 -1.42 23.50
CA ILE A 116 2.53 -1.00 24.89
C ILE A 116 1.17 -0.49 25.36
N GLY A 117 0.99 -0.44 26.66
CA GLY A 117 -0.19 0.13 27.32
C GLY A 117 -1.29 -0.89 27.59
N GLU A 118 -2.14 -0.57 28.56
CA GLU A 118 -3.25 -1.41 29.02
C GLU A 118 -4.61 -0.83 28.57
N ASN A 119 -5.09 0.22 29.23
CA ASN A 119 -6.39 0.85 28.91
C ASN A 119 -6.32 1.63 27.59
N TYR A 120 -5.23 2.37 27.40
CA TYR A 120 -4.87 2.99 26.14
C TYR A 120 -3.63 2.29 25.62
N SER A 121 -3.73 1.71 24.46
CA SER A 121 -2.65 0.95 23.87
C SER A 121 -2.10 1.66 22.65
N PHE A 122 -0.83 1.46 22.43
CA PHE A 122 -0.11 1.96 21.28
C PHE A 122 0.66 0.81 20.63
N MET A 123 0.43 0.59 19.35
CA MET A 123 1.14 -0.42 18.58
C MET A 123 1.79 0.22 17.36
N TRP A 124 3.02 -0.15 17.08
CA TRP A 124 3.75 0.28 15.89
C TRP A 124 4.56 -0.88 15.34
N GLY A 125 4.97 -0.75 14.12
CA GLY A 125 5.79 -1.79 13.52
C GLY A 125 6.12 -1.51 12.08
N ALA A 126 6.75 -2.53 11.50
CA ALA A 126 7.14 -2.54 10.10
C ALA A 126 6.80 -3.88 9.48
N GLY A 127 6.51 -3.86 8.19
CA GLY A 127 6.24 -5.05 7.42
C GLY A 127 7.12 -5.13 6.18
N VAL A 128 7.35 -6.34 5.73
CA VAL A 128 8.00 -6.63 4.46
C VAL A 128 6.99 -7.28 3.51
N LEU A 129 7.09 -6.94 2.24
CA LEU A 129 6.23 -7.50 1.22
C LEU A 129 6.49 -9.00 1.10
N ALA A 130 5.45 -9.79 1.20
CA ALA A 130 5.48 -11.26 1.13
C ALA A 130 5.08 -11.76 -0.27
N GLY A 131 5.32 -13.03 -0.52
CA GLY A 131 4.94 -13.68 -1.76
C GLY A 131 3.44 -13.62 -2.04
N GLY A 132 3.06 -13.73 -3.31
CA GLY A 132 1.67 -13.61 -3.76
C GLY A 132 1.20 -12.17 -3.97
N SER A 133 2.05 -11.17 -3.72
CA SER A 133 1.77 -9.78 -4.10
C SER A 133 1.82 -9.63 -5.61
N LYS A 134 0.90 -8.81 -6.18
CA LYS A 134 0.76 -8.62 -7.62
C LYS A 134 0.43 -7.18 -7.95
N LEU A 135 0.92 -6.73 -9.07
CA LEU A 135 0.58 -5.44 -9.66
C LEU A 135 0.21 -5.66 -11.12
N ASP A 136 -1.03 -5.38 -11.46
CA ASP A 136 -1.56 -5.49 -12.81
C ASP A 136 -2.11 -4.14 -13.24
N THR A 137 -1.80 -3.70 -14.46
CA THR A 137 -2.32 -2.46 -15.04
C THR A 137 -3.06 -2.80 -16.33
N SER A 138 -4.34 -2.55 -16.36
CA SER A 138 -5.19 -2.68 -17.55
C SER A 138 -5.30 -1.33 -18.25
N LEU A 139 -5.06 -1.33 -19.55
CA LEU A 139 -5.15 -0.17 -20.43
C LEU A 139 -6.29 -0.37 -21.40
N ASN A 140 -7.26 0.54 -21.41
CA ASN A 140 -8.37 0.58 -22.36
C ASN A 140 -8.21 1.83 -23.23
N TYR A 141 -8.02 1.60 -24.53
CA TYR A 141 -7.89 2.67 -25.52
C TYR A 141 -9.30 3.02 -26.04
N GLY A 142 -9.83 4.17 -25.63
CA GLY A 142 -11.14 4.65 -26.08
C GLY A 142 -11.20 5.07 -27.55
N TYR A 143 -10.09 4.96 -28.27
CA TYR A 143 -9.92 5.40 -29.66
C TYR A 143 -9.52 4.23 -30.55
N ASN A 144 -10.21 4.07 -31.69
CA ASN A 144 -9.91 3.14 -32.78
C ASN A 144 -10.10 1.63 -32.56
N GLY A 145 -10.84 1.18 -31.54
CA GLY A 145 -11.10 -0.27 -31.39
C GLY A 145 -9.85 -1.09 -31.10
N GLU A 146 -8.80 -0.46 -30.59
CA GLU A 146 -7.61 -1.15 -30.11
C GLU A 146 -8.01 -2.09 -28.97
N PRO A 147 -7.46 -3.31 -28.92
CA PRO A 147 -7.78 -4.26 -27.88
C PRO A 147 -7.26 -3.76 -26.50
N ASP A 148 -8.01 -4.08 -25.45
CA ASP A 148 -7.57 -3.86 -24.07
C ASP A 148 -6.27 -4.61 -23.79
N GLU A 149 -5.33 -3.95 -23.17
CA GLU A 149 -4.03 -4.52 -22.83
C GLU A 149 -3.86 -4.62 -21.32
N THR A 150 -3.17 -5.67 -20.88
CA THR A 150 -2.81 -5.83 -19.46
C THR A 150 -1.30 -5.90 -19.32
N LEU A 151 -0.74 -4.92 -18.62
CA LEU A 151 0.67 -4.91 -18.27
C LEU A 151 0.85 -5.66 -16.95
N LYS A 152 1.71 -6.66 -16.97
CA LYS A 152 2.13 -7.41 -15.79
C LYS A 152 3.42 -6.82 -15.24
N HIS A 153 3.59 -6.91 -13.95
CA HIS A 153 4.76 -6.42 -13.25
C HIS A 153 5.43 -7.57 -12.51
N LYS A 154 6.75 -7.55 -12.50
CA LYS A 154 7.60 -8.52 -11.82
C LYS A 154 8.41 -7.84 -10.73
N ASP A 155 9.13 -8.66 -9.95
CA ASP A 155 10.09 -8.22 -8.95
C ASP A 155 9.50 -7.20 -7.95
N LEU A 156 8.25 -7.46 -7.54
CA LEU A 156 7.62 -6.66 -6.50
C LEU A 156 8.40 -6.79 -5.21
N SER A 157 8.84 -5.66 -4.70
CA SER A 157 9.49 -5.54 -3.40
C SER A 157 8.92 -4.35 -2.64
N GLY A 158 8.94 -4.41 -1.33
CA GLY A 158 8.39 -3.30 -0.56
C GLY A 158 8.45 -3.52 0.94
N HIS A 159 8.14 -2.44 1.64
CA HIS A 159 8.01 -2.42 3.08
C HIS A 159 6.86 -1.52 3.48
N SER A 160 6.40 -1.71 4.70
CA SER A 160 5.36 -0.88 5.29
C SER A 160 5.78 -0.42 6.68
N LEU A 161 5.22 0.71 7.09
CA LEU A 161 5.27 1.20 8.46
C LEU A 161 3.84 1.43 8.93
N PHE A 162 3.55 1.10 10.16
CA PHE A 162 2.22 1.29 10.72
C PHE A 162 2.26 1.75 12.18
N LEU A 163 1.15 2.38 12.55
CA LEU A 163 0.89 2.91 13.86
C LEU A 163 -0.56 2.64 14.21
N VAL A 164 -0.85 2.14 15.40
CA VAL A 164 -2.21 1.87 15.86
C VAL A 164 -2.39 2.37 17.28
N LEU A 165 -3.43 3.14 17.49
CA LEU A 165 -3.93 3.56 18.79
C LEU A 165 -5.11 2.66 19.15
N GLY A 166 -5.16 2.20 20.39
CA GLY A 166 -6.24 1.38 20.91
C GLY A 166 -6.79 1.91 22.22
N HIS A 167 -8.08 1.72 22.40
CA HIS A 167 -8.75 1.94 23.68
C HIS A 167 -9.41 0.64 24.10
N HIS A 168 -9.01 0.12 25.26
CA HIS A 168 -9.51 -1.13 25.83
C HIS A 168 -10.69 -0.88 26.75
N GLY A 169 -11.77 -1.64 26.59
CA GLY A 169 -12.91 -1.65 27.47
C GLY A 169 -13.63 -3.00 27.44
N TYR A 170 -13.93 -3.57 28.60
CA TYR A 170 -14.73 -4.80 28.74
C TYR A 170 -14.23 -6.02 27.93
N GLY A 171 -12.91 -6.22 27.81
CA GLY A 171 -12.31 -7.36 27.12
C GLY A 171 -12.11 -7.21 25.62
N PHE A 172 -12.49 -6.08 25.04
CA PHE A 172 -12.19 -5.77 23.65
C PHE A 172 -11.51 -4.40 23.51
N GLU A 173 -10.84 -4.19 22.39
CA GLU A 173 -10.19 -2.92 22.05
C GLU A 173 -10.86 -2.33 20.81
N THR A 174 -11.05 -1.02 20.80
CA THR A 174 -11.32 -0.25 19.58
C THR A 174 -10.01 0.32 19.06
N LEU A 175 -9.75 0.18 17.76
CA LEU A 175 -8.46 0.49 17.18
C LEU A 175 -8.59 1.53 16.08
N LEU A 176 -7.68 2.50 16.08
CA LEU A 176 -7.46 3.46 15.01
C LEU A 176 -6.03 3.32 14.53
N GLY A 177 -5.84 2.97 13.26
CA GLY A 177 -4.54 2.72 12.67
C GLY A 177 -4.23 3.65 11.50
N PHE A 178 -2.95 3.85 11.29
CA PHE A 178 -2.40 4.47 10.10
C PHE A 178 -1.29 3.58 9.56
N ARG A 179 -1.31 3.34 8.24
CA ARG A 179 -0.31 2.50 7.57
C ARG A 179 0.18 3.18 6.30
N THR A 180 1.49 3.19 6.11
CA THR A 180 2.15 3.62 4.87
C THR A 180 2.87 2.43 4.24
N ASN A 181 2.61 2.19 2.96
CA ASN A 181 3.27 1.14 2.19
C ASN A 181 4.15 1.77 1.12
N TYR A 182 5.36 1.25 0.96
CA TYR A 182 6.32 1.62 -0.07
C TYR A 182 6.59 0.41 -0.93
N ILE A 183 6.22 0.47 -2.20
CA ILE A 183 6.29 -0.66 -3.12
C ILE A 183 7.08 -0.25 -4.35
N LYS A 184 7.95 -1.15 -4.81
CA LYS A 184 8.66 -1.05 -6.08
C LYS A 184 8.28 -2.25 -6.93
N ALA A 185 8.13 -2.02 -8.21
CA ALA A 185 7.88 -3.07 -9.19
C ALA A 185 8.60 -2.74 -10.49
N GLU A 186 8.91 -3.76 -11.27
CA GLU A 186 9.43 -3.62 -12.62
C GLU A 186 8.39 -4.10 -13.63
N ILE A 187 8.32 -3.47 -14.80
CA ILE A 187 7.44 -3.92 -15.88
C ILE A 187 8.04 -5.20 -16.46
N GLU A 188 7.23 -6.25 -16.54
CA GLU A 188 7.61 -7.46 -17.23
C GLU A 188 7.65 -7.18 -18.75
N ASP A 189 8.81 -7.34 -19.35
CA ASP A 189 9.04 -7.03 -20.78
C ASP A 189 8.50 -8.19 -21.65
N SER A 190 7.24 -8.52 -21.51
CA SER A 190 6.60 -9.63 -22.20
C SER A 190 5.55 -9.13 -23.20
N GLY A 191 6.01 -8.59 -24.34
CA GLY A 191 5.10 -8.42 -25.46
C GLY A 191 5.16 -7.07 -26.18
N SER A 192 4.44 -6.98 -27.29
CA SER A 192 4.34 -5.82 -28.17
C SER A 192 3.77 -4.57 -27.47
N SER A 193 2.99 -4.75 -26.44
CA SER A 193 2.27 -3.70 -25.71
C SER A 193 3.17 -2.72 -24.98
N ALA A 194 4.14 -3.22 -24.21
CA ALA A 194 5.14 -2.37 -23.55
C ALA A 194 5.97 -1.60 -24.58
N LYS A 195 6.19 -2.21 -25.77
CA LYS A 195 6.92 -1.60 -26.88
C LYS A 195 6.09 -0.52 -27.57
N THR A 196 4.79 -0.70 -27.70
CA THR A 196 3.84 0.27 -28.27
C THR A 196 3.70 1.48 -27.38
N LEU A 197 3.60 1.32 -26.09
CA LEU A 197 3.61 2.43 -25.12
C LEU A 197 4.93 3.21 -25.16
N LYS A 198 6.08 2.52 -25.25
CA LYS A 198 7.39 3.15 -25.44
C LYS A 198 7.44 4.00 -26.72
N THR A 199 6.79 3.55 -27.78
CA THR A 199 6.83 4.22 -29.10
C THR A 199 5.81 5.35 -29.19
N ALA A 200 4.60 5.16 -28.70
CA ALA A 200 3.52 6.15 -28.81
C ALA A 200 3.72 7.39 -27.92
N ALA A 201 4.38 7.23 -26.79
CA ALA A 201 4.51 8.30 -25.80
C ALA A 201 5.85 9.06 -25.87
N SER A 202 6.79 8.70 -26.75
CA SER A 202 8.18 9.24 -26.73
C SER A 202 8.84 9.14 -25.35
N LEU A 203 8.34 8.23 -24.53
CA LEU A 203 8.76 8.14 -23.13
C LEU A 203 10.13 7.46 -23.10
N ASN A 204 11.13 8.17 -22.66
CA ASN A 204 12.41 7.61 -22.28
C ASN A 204 12.23 6.73 -21.04
N TYR A 205 11.73 5.50 -21.24
CA TYR A 205 11.69 4.47 -20.21
C TYR A 205 13.08 3.85 -20.00
N GLU A 206 14.05 4.66 -19.64
CA GLU A 206 15.34 4.16 -19.17
C GLU A 206 15.28 3.68 -17.71
N SER A 207 14.25 4.06 -16.97
CA SER A 207 14.02 3.52 -15.63
C SER A 207 12.78 2.63 -15.60
N THR A 208 13.01 1.35 -15.67
CA THR A 208 12.01 0.28 -15.67
C THR A 208 11.28 0.11 -14.32
N GLY A 209 11.55 0.96 -13.33
CA GLY A 209 11.03 0.80 -11.97
C GLY A 209 9.88 1.73 -11.63
N ILE A 210 8.76 1.16 -11.22
CA ILE A 210 7.59 1.87 -10.68
C ILE A 210 7.71 1.94 -9.17
N ARG A 211 7.39 3.10 -8.59
CA ARG A 211 7.32 3.30 -7.14
C ARG A 211 5.91 3.74 -6.77
N ILE A 212 5.30 2.99 -5.86
CA ILE A 212 3.96 3.27 -5.36
C ILE A 212 4.05 3.48 -3.84
N THR A 213 3.52 4.60 -3.38
CA THR A 213 3.34 4.86 -1.95
C THR A 213 1.86 4.98 -1.67
N THR A 214 1.35 4.17 -0.75
CA THR A 214 -0.04 4.24 -0.29
C THR A 214 -0.08 4.59 1.20
N ASN A 215 -0.98 5.50 1.57
CA ASN A 215 -1.23 5.88 2.95
C ASN A 215 -2.68 5.56 3.29
N GLN A 216 -2.90 4.81 4.36
CA GLN A 216 -4.20 4.26 4.71
C GLN A 216 -4.55 4.59 6.14
N LEU A 217 -5.77 5.04 6.35
CA LEU A 217 -6.41 5.08 7.65
C LEU A 217 -7.13 3.76 7.86
N GLN A 218 -7.00 3.16 9.04
CA GLN A 218 -7.57 1.86 9.37
C GLN A 218 -8.41 1.96 10.64
N LEU A 219 -9.53 1.26 10.67
CA LEU A 219 -10.28 1.00 11.89
C LEU A 219 -10.25 -0.49 12.22
N GLY A 220 -10.35 -0.80 13.49
CA GLY A 220 -10.28 -2.18 13.90
C GLY A 220 -10.84 -2.47 15.28
N ILE A 221 -10.80 -3.74 15.59
CA ILE A 221 -11.15 -4.28 16.89
C ILE A 221 -10.05 -5.21 17.37
N GLY A 222 -9.89 -5.29 18.67
CA GLY A 222 -8.96 -6.20 19.32
C GLY A 222 -9.59 -6.94 20.47
N PHE A 223 -9.05 -8.09 20.78
CA PHE A 223 -9.42 -8.93 21.93
C PHE A 223 -8.19 -9.21 22.76
N THR A 224 -8.39 -9.19 24.05
CA THR A 224 -7.35 -9.41 25.06
C THR A 224 -7.71 -10.60 25.92
N PHE A 225 -6.77 -11.52 26.09
CA PHE A 225 -6.92 -12.75 26.83
C PHE A 225 -5.88 -12.87 27.93
#